data_b3f3871fbb305ca0eddb0a6042812df9
#
_entry.id   b3f3871fbb305ca0eddb0a6042812df9
#
_cell.length_a   1.000
_cell.length_b   1.000
_cell.length_c   1.000
_cell.angle_alpha   90.00
_cell.angle_beta   90.00
_cell.angle_gamma   90.00
#
_symmetry.space_group_name_H-M   'P 1'
#
loop_
_entity.id
_entity.type
_entity.pdbx_description
1 polymer ?
#
loop_
_entity_poly.entity_id
_entity_poly.type
_entity_poly.pdbx_seq_one_letter_code
_entity_poly.pdbx_strand_id
1 'polypeptide(L)'
;LLLGFEGVDIHSDIYYATRVYSTLLGSGMSSRLFQEIREKRGLVYSIYSSGDFFSDSGIFYVYAGTGHKEVKELIPVLCDQLNIDANTFTQEELTKTKAKFKVGILKAEESISSRCRSNASSYLMHNKLRSPEEFIAKIDAVQLEDLEKARTKILESNLTVSSIGPIENLETVDSIKRRLS
;
A
#
# COMPACT_ATOMS: atom_id res chain seq x y z
N LEU A 1 4.12 -14.12 5.46
CA LEU A 1 4.76 -12.98 6.11
C LEU A 1 3.94 -11.72 5.88
N LEU A 2 3.81 -10.90 6.91
CA LEU A 2 3.19 -9.59 6.85
C LEU A 2 4.07 -8.61 7.63
N LEU A 3 4.44 -7.51 6.98
CA LEU A 3 5.05 -6.34 7.60
C LEU A 3 3.98 -5.27 7.72
N GLY A 4 3.65 -4.87 8.94
CA GLY A 4 2.63 -3.86 9.25
C GLY A 4 3.26 -2.61 9.86
N PHE A 5 2.71 -1.46 9.49
CA PHE A 5 3.13 -0.13 9.93
C PHE A 5 1.89 0.68 10.35
N GLU A 6 2.09 1.68 11.19
CA GLU A 6 1.03 2.65 11.41
C GLU A 6 0.75 3.41 10.12
N GLY A 7 -0.51 3.41 9.71
CA GLY A 7 -0.99 4.18 8.58
C GLY A 7 -1.52 5.54 9.04
N VAL A 8 -2.38 6.11 8.21
CA VAL A 8 -3.06 7.38 8.50
C VAL A 8 -4.56 7.17 8.57
N ASP A 9 -5.26 8.02 9.31
CA ASP A 9 -6.71 8.05 9.32
C ASP A 9 -7.30 8.67 8.04
N ILE A 10 -8.63 8.58 7.89
CA ILE A 10 -9.35 9.08 6.71
C ILE A 10 -9.38 10.61 6.59
N HIS A 11 -9.04 11.34 7.66
CA HIS A 11 -9.04 12.80 7.71
C HIS A 11 -7.65 13.40 7.46
N SER A 12 -6.63 12.56 7.40
CA SER A 12 -5.25 12.98 7.16
C SER A 12 -5.08 13.66 5.79
N ASP A 13 -4.30 14.72 5.75
CA ASP A 13 -3.96 15.43 4.51
C ASP A 13 -3.26 14.53 3.49
N ILE A 14 -2.52 13.51 3.96
CA ILE A 14 -1.83 12.55 3.10
C ILE A 14 -2.61 11.24 2.87
N TYR A 15 -3.90 11.17 3.25
CA TYR A 15 -4.73 9.98 3.06
C TYR A 15 -4.75 9.49 1.61
N TYR A 16 -5.00 10.39 0.65
CA TYR A 16 -5.04 10.01 -0.76
C TYR A 16 -3.66 9.64 -1.31
N ALA A 17 -2.62 10.34 -0.86
CA ALA A 17 -1.24 10.01 -1.20
C ALA A 17 -0.85 8.62 -0.71
N THR A 18 -1.21 8.26 0.52
CA THR A 18 -0.97 6.92 1.09
C THR A 18 -1.68 5.83 0.29
N ARG A 19 -2.91 6.06 -0.16
CA ARG A 19 -3.65 5.14 -1.03
C ARG A 19 -2.97 4.95 -2.38
N VAL A 20 -2.55 6.05 -3.01
CA VAL A 20 -1.85 6.00 -4.31
C VAL A 20 -0.50 5.32 -4.15
N TYR A 21 0.29 5.67 -3.12
CA TYR A 21 1.56 5.03 -2.81
C TYR A 21 1.42 3.52 -2.62
N SER A 22 0.49 3.08 -1.78
CA SER A 22 0.21 1.67 -1.55
C SER A 22 -0.13 0.93 -2.86
N THR A 23 -0.96 1.54 -3.71
CA THR A 23 -1.36 0.92 -4.98
C THR A 23 -0.19 0.84 -5.97
N LEU A 24 0.61 1.88 -6.06
CA LEU A 24 1.76 1.96 -6.95
C LEU A 24 2.86 0.98 -6.51
N LEU A 25 3.11 0.89 -5.20
CA LEU A 25 4.12 0.01 -4.62
C LEU A 25 3.76 -1.46 -4.82
N GLY A 26 2.53 -1.89 -4.51
CA GLY A 26 2.21 -3.31 -4.40
C GLY A 26 0.89 -3.76 -5.01
N SER A 27 0.14 -2.96 -5.77
CA SER A 27 -1.14 -3.40 -6.32
C SER A 27 -1.05 -3.81 -7.79
N GLY A 28 -1.17 -5.13 -8.03
CA GLY A 28 -1.23 -5.72 -9.37
C GLY A 28 0.13 -5.98 -10.00
N MET A 29 0.10 -6.61 -11.18
CA MET A 29 1.30 -7.15 -11.85
C MET A 29 2.32 -6.10 -12.27
N SER A 30 1.92 -4.84 -12.47
CA SER A 30 2.82 -3.75 -12.84
C SER A 30 3.40 -2.98 -11.65
N SER A 31 3.10 -3.38 -10.42
CA SER A 31 3.62 -2.75 -9.20
C SER A 31 5.08 -3.11 -8.96
N ARG A 32 5.81 -2.24 -8.26
CA ARG A 32 7.25 -2.45 -8.00
C ARG A 32 7.54 -3.73 -7.24
N LEU A 33 6.81 -3.99 -6.16
CA LEU A 33 7.02 -5.21 -5.39
C LEU A 33 6.79 -6.46 -6.24
N PHE A 34 5.76 -6.46 -7.08
CA PHE A 34 5.48 -7.59 -7.96
C PHE A 34 6.61 -7.79 -8.97
N GLN A 35 7.03 -6.74 -9.65
CA GLN A 35 8.08 -6.81 -10.67
C GLN A 35 9.44 -7.20 -10.08
N GLU A 36 9.84 -6.57 -8.97
CA GLU A 36 11.18 -6.76 -8.41
C GLU A 36 11.32 -8.08 -7.64
N ILE A 37 10.28 -8.49 -6.92
CA ILE A 37 10.37 -9.61 -5.97
C ILE A 37 9.80 -10.88 -6.57
N ARG A 38 8.68 -10.81 -7.28
CA ARG A 38 8.04 -11.97 -7.87
C ARG A 38 8.58 -12.30 -9.26
N GLU A 39 8.55 -11.33 -10.20
CA GLU A 39 8.90 -11.61 -11.59
C GLU A 39 10.42 -11.76 -11.79
N LYS A 40 11.22 -10.83 -11.26
CA LYS A 40 12.67 -10.86 -11.47
C LYS A 40 13.39 -11.89 -10.60
N ARG A 41 12.94 -12.13 -9.38
CA ARG A 41 13.64 -12.97 -8.39
C ARG A 41 12.93 -14.27 -8.02
N GLY A 42 11.63 -14.37 -8.28
CA GLY A 42 10.85 -15.57 -7.95
C GLY A 42 10.75 -15.90 -6.46
N LEU A 43 10.93 -14.89 -5.57
CA LEU A 43 11.00 -15.10 -4.12
C LEU A 43 9.64 -15.31 -3.47
N VAL A 44 8.54 -15.04 -4.18
CA VAL A 44 7.18 -15.09 -3.61
C VAL A 44 6.18 -15.67 -4.61
N TYR A 45 5.14 -16.32 -4.09
CA TYR A 45 3.96 -16.70 -4.88
C TYR A 45 3.02 -15.52 -5.07
N SER A 46 2.88 -14.72 -4.01
CA SER A 46 2.04 -13.53 -4.00
C SER A 46 2.68 -12.44 -3.17
N ILE A 47 2.58 -11.20 -3.63
CA ILE A 47 3.02 -10.03 -2.89
C ILE A 47 2.10 -8.87 -3.21
N TYR A 48 1.75 -8.11 -2.18
CA TYR A 48 1.01 -6.87 -2.36
C TYR A 48 1.19 -5.96 -1.14
N SER A 49 0.97 -4.67 -1.36
CA SER A 49 0.79 -3.71 -0.28
C SER A 49 -0.65 -3.19 -0.27
N SER A 50 -1.15 -2.87 0.91
CA SER A 50 -2.47 -2.30 1.12
C SER A 50 -2.48 -1.38 2.34
N GLY A 51 -3.53 -0.57 2.45
CA GLY A 51 -3.80 0.23 3.62
C GLY A 51 -5.27 0.15 4.02
N ASP A 52 -5.52 -0.03 5.31
CA ASP A 52 -6.83 0.10 5.91
C ASP A 52 -6.87 1.42 6.69
N PHE A 53 -7.93 2.18 6.50
CA PHE A 53 -8.05 3.55 6.99
C PHE A 53 -9.34 3.67 7.82
N PHE A 54 -9.21 4.10 9.05
CA PHE A 54 -10.30 4.26 10.01
C PHE A 54 -10.51 5.75 10.33
N SER A 55 -11.48 6.05 11.19
CA SER A 55 -11.81 7.44 11.54
C SER A 55 -10.75 8.13 12.41
N ASP A 56 -9.90 7.36 13.09
CA ASP A 56 -8.93 7.84 14.09
C ASP A 56 -7.56 7.21 13.94
N SER A 57 -7.39 6.29 13.00
CA SER A 57 -6.16 5.50 12.84
C SER A 57 -6.07 4.90 11.44
N GLY A 58 -4.99 4.22 11.16
CA GLY A 58 -4.82 3.44 9.94
C GLY A 58 -3.71 2.42 10.06
N ILE A 59 -3.68 1.51 9.11
CA ILE A 59 -2.64 0.50 8.99
C ILE A 59 -2.17 0.49 7.53
N PHE A 60 -0.86 0.52 7.33
CA PHE A 60 -0.25 0.15 6.06
C PHE A 60 0.44 -1.20 6.23
N TYR A 61 0.33 -2.09 5.27
CA TYR A 61 0.98 -3.38 5.34
C TYR A 61 1.44 -3.90 3.99
N VAL A 62 2.48 -4.73 4.05
CA VAL A 62 2.96 -5.53 2.92
C VAL A 62 2.81 -7.00 3.28
N TYR A 63 2.07 -7.72 2.44
CA TYR A 63 1.93 -9.17 2.52
C TYR A 63 2.86 -9.84 1.51
N ALA A 64 3.50 -10.94 1.92
CA ALA A 64 4.30 -11.80 1.06
C ALA A 64 4.06 -13.28 1.36
N GLY A 65 3.55 -14.02 0.39
CA GLY A 65 3.46 -15.48 0.41
C GLY A 65 4.73 -16.08 -0.19
N THR A 66 5.61 -16.66 0.64
CA THR A 66 6.94 -17.15 0.25
C THR A 66 7.21 -18.55 0.80
N GLY A 67 8.23 -19.22 0.27
CA GLY A 67 8.74 -20.45 0.81
C GLY A 67 9.71 -20.23 1.99
N HIS A 68 9.96 -21.27 2.77
CA HIS A 68 10.82 -21.15 3.95
C HIS A 68 12.30 -20.90 3.61
N LYS A 69 12.75 -21.27 2.42
CA LYS A 69 14.12 -21.04 1.95
C LYS A 69 14.31 -19.61 1.45
N GLU A 70 13.30 -19.12 0.75
CA GLU A 70 13.29 -17.82 0.09
C GLU A 70 13.15 -16.67 1.07
N VAL A 71 12.58 -16.89 2.28
CA VAL A 71 12.35 -15.83 3.28
C VAL A 71 13.64 -15.11 3.68
N LYS A 72 14.77 -15.80 3.70
CA LYS A 72 16.07 -15.21 4.05
C LYS A 72 16.51 -14.15 3.03
N GLU A 73 16.24 -14.38 1.75
CA GLU A 73 16.55 -13.42 0.67
C GLU A 73 15.45 -12.38 0.51
N LEU A 74 14.20 -12.76 0.78
CA LEU A 74 13.05 -11.87 0.65
C LEU A 74 13.15 -10.64 1.53
N ILE A 75 13.53 -10.77 2.80
CA ILE A 75 13.54 -9.67 3.77
C ILE A 75 14.46 -8.53 3.32
N PRO A 76 15.75 -8.75 3.00
CA PRO A 76 16.62 -7.69 2.50
C PRO A 76 16.04 -7.00 1.28
N VAL A 77 15.62 -7.76 0.27
CA VAL A 77 15.09 -7.20 -0.98
C VAL A 77 13.81 -6.40 -0.75
N LEU A 78 12.92 -6.89 0.13
CA LEU A 78 11.69 -6.17 0.48
C LEU A 78 11.99 -4.85 1.18
N CYS A 79 12.92 -4.84 2.14
CA CYS A 79 13.37 -3.63 2.82
C CYS A 79 14.00 -2.64 1.83
N ASP A 80 14.86 -3.11 0.92
CA ASP A 80 15.44 -2.27 -0.12
C ASP A 80 14.36 -1.59 -0.97
N GLN A 81 13.29 -2.33 -1.35
CA GLN A 81 12.19 -1.76 -2.12
C GLN A 81 11.37 -0.73 -1.33
N LEU A 82 11.18 -0.92 -0.02
CA LEU A 82 10.51 0.04 0.85
C LEU A 82 11.34 1.31 1.08
N ASN A 83 12.66 1.17 1.12
CA ASN A 83 13.59 2.29 1.32
C ASN A 83 13.80 3.15 0.07
N ILE A 84 13.44 2.65 -1.11
CA ILE A 84 13.57 3.45 -2.33
C ILE A 84 12.76 4.74 -2.20
N ASP A 85 13.43 5.87 -2.41
CA ASP A 85 12.80 7.19 -2.43
C ASP A 85 11.62 7.21 -3.42
N ALA A 86 10.45 7.61 -2.95
CA ALA A 86 9.25 7.65 -3.79
C ALA A 86 9.36 8.69 -4.93
N ASN A 87 10.29 9.63 -4.86
CA ASN A 87 10.59 10.52 -5.99
C ASN A 87 11.21 9.79 -7.19
N THR A 88 11.63 8.53 -7.04
CA THR A 88 12.07 7.68 -8.15
C THR A 88 10.91 7.09 -8.96
N PHE A 89 9.67 7.21 -8.49
CA PHE A 89 8.50 6.89 -9.28
C PHE A 89 8.37 7.87 -10.44
N THR A 90 8.01 7.34 -11.60
CA THR A 90 7.84 8.16 -12.78
C THR A 90 6.43 8.76 -12.83
N GLN A 91 6.30 9.89 -13.53
CA GLN A 91 4.99 10.48 -13.81
C GLN A 91 4.06 9.51 -14.57
N GLU A 92 4.65 8.63 -15.38
CA GLU A 92 3.90 7.60 -16.10
C GLU A 92 3.30 6.56 -15.13
N GLU A 93 4.08 6.07 -14.15
CA GLU A 93 3.61 5.14 -13.12
C GLU A 93 2.49 5.77 -12.28
N LEU A 94 2.66 7.02 -11.88
CA LEU A 94 1.63 7.78 -11.15
C LEU A 94 0.34 7.92 -11.98
N THR A 95 0.45 8.29 -13.25
CA THR A 95 -0.69 8.44 -14.16
C THR A 95 -1.43 7.12 -14.36
N LYS A 96 -0.71 6.02 -14.58
CA LYS A 96 -1.29 4.67 -14.69
C LYS A 96 -2.01 4.27 -13.39
N THR A 97 -1.44 4.60 -12.25
CA THR A 97 -2.04 4.28 -10.95
C THR A 97 -3.32 5.07 -10.71
N LYS A 98 -3.34 6.37 -11.02
CA LYS A 98 -4.55 7.20 -10.98
C LYS A 98 -5.63 6.66 -11.90
N ALA A 99 -5.27 6.22 -13.10
CA ALA A 99 -6.21 5.60 -14.04
C ALA A 99 -6.82 4.29 -13.47
N LYS A 100 -6.05 3.46 -12.76
CA LYS A 100 -6.58 2.27 -12.07
C LYS A 100 -7.66 2.64 -11.04
N PHE A 101 -7.44 3.69 -10.26
CA PHE A 101 -8.46 4.16 -9.30
C PHE A 101 -9.74 4.57 -10.01
N LYS A 102 -9.65 5.36 -11.10
CA LYS A 102 -10.81 5.80 -11.88
C LYS A 102 -11.61 4.62 -12.41
N VAL A 103 -10.93 3.66 -13.02
CA VAL A 103 -11.58 2.44 -13.54
C VAL A 103 -12.23 1.64 -12.41
N GLY A 104 -11.56 1.50 -11.27
CA GLY A 104 -12.11 0.80 -10.10
C GLY A 104 -13.38 1.45 -9.56
N ILE A 105 -13.41 2.77 -9.47
CA ILE A 105 -14.56 3.55 -9.01
C ILE A 105 -15.73 3.39 -10.00
N LEU A 106 -15.49 3.58 -11.30
CA LEU A 106 -16.53 3.46 -12.32
C LEU A 106 -17.15 2.05 -12.33
N LYS A 107 -16.31 1.01 -12.24
CA LYS A 107 -16.81 -0.38 -12.10
C LYS A 107 -17.63 -0.61 -10.82
N ALA A 108 -17.24 0.02 -9.71
CA ALA A 108 -17.99 -0.09 -8.46
C ALA A 108 -19.37 0.54 -8.56
N GLU A 109 -19.54 1.59 -9.38
CA GLU A 109 -20.86 2.22 -9.64
C GLU A 109 -21.83 1.33 -10.40
N GLU A 110 -21.36 0.36 -11.18
CA GLU A 110 -22.20 -0.62 -11.88
C GLU A 110 -22.83 -1.65 -10.92
N SER A 111 -22.27 -1.82 -9.72
CA SER A 111 -22.74 -2.77 -8.72
C SER A 111 -23.59 -2.09 -7.64
N ILE A 112 -24.86 -2.49 -7.55
CA ILE A 112 -25.79 -2.00 -6.51
C ILE A 112 -25.23 -2.23 -5.11
N SER A 113 -24.64 -3.41 -4.85
CA SER A 113 -24.05 -3.76 -3.56
C SER A 113 -22.84 -2.88 -3.23
N SER A 114 -21.99 -2.61 -4.22
CA SER A 114 -20.82 -1.73 -4.04
C SER A 114 -21.23 -0.28 -3.76
N ARG A 115 -22.21 0.23 -4.50
CA ARG A 115 -22.78 1.58 -4.27
C ARG A 115 -23.39 1.71 -2.88
N CYS A 116 -24.20 0.73 -2.47
CA CYS A 116 -24.81 0.73 -1.13
C CYS A 116 -23.72 0.77 -0.04
N ARG A 117 -22.70 -0.07 -0.15
CA ARG A 117 -21.58 -0.11 0.80
C ARG A 117 -20.78 1.18 0.80
N SER A 118 -20.47 1.73 -0.37
CA SER A 118 -19.73 2.99 -0.52
C SER A 118 -20.49 4.15 0.13
N ASN A 119 -21.81 4.25 -0.13
CA ASN A 119 -22.64 5.29 0.44
C ASN A 119 -22.75 5.18 1.96
N ALA A 120 -22.96 3.96 2.49
CA ALA A 120 -23.00 3.72 3.91
C ALA A 120 -21.67 4.08 4.58
N SER A 121 -20.53 3.62 4.05
CA SER A 121 -19.21 3.97 4.55
C SER A 121 -18.94 5.48 4.48
N SER A 122 -19.30 6.12 3.37
CA SER A 122 -19.13 7.57 3.21
C SER A 122 -19.91 8.34 4.29
N TYR A 123 -21.16 7.97 4.52
CA TYR A 123 -21.97 8.63 5.53
C TYR A 123 -21.47 8.39 6.95
N LEU A 124 -21.12 7.15 7.28
CA LEU A 124 -20.62 6.79 8.62
C LEU A 124 -19.28 7.46 8.94
N MET A 125 -18.38 7.55 7.97
CA MET A 125 -17.02 8.07 8.17
C MET A 125 -16.92 9.59 8.00
N HIS A 126 -17.75 10.20 7.17
CA HIS A 126 -17.63 11.62 6.82
C HIS A 126 -18.88 12.44 7.11
N ASN A 127 -19.94 11.81 7.63
CA ASN A 127 -21.26 12.40 7.84
C ASN A 127 -21.84 13.09 6.58
N LYS A 128 -21.41 12.61 5.40
CA LYS A 128 -21.90 13.06 4.09
C LYS A 128 -21.71 11.99 3.04
N LEU A 129 -22.54 12.03 2.01
CA LEU A 129 -22.29 11.24 0.80
C LEU A 129 -21.26 11.97 -0.07
N ARG A 130 -20.18 11.30 -0.41
CA ARG A 130 -19.17 11.81 -1.34
C ARG A 130 -19.39 11.21 -2.71
N SER A 131 -19.36 12.04 -3.74
CA SER A 131 -19.53 11.54 -5.10
C SER A 131 -18.24 10.85 -5.61
N PRO A 132 -18.34 9.96 -6.59
CA PRO A 132 -17.20 9.41 -7.29
C PRO A 132 -16.25 10.48 -7.85
N GLU A 133 -16.81 11.59 -8.36
CA GLU A 133 -16.05 12.71 -8.92
C GLU A 133 -15.22 13.42 -7.85
N GLU A 134 -15.78 13.64 -6.64
CA GLU A 134 -15.02 14.20 -5.51
C GLU A 134 -13.82 13.33 -5.17
N PHE A 135 -14.00 12.01 -5.14
CA PHE A 135 -12.91 11.08 -4.85
C PHE A 135 -11.85 11.11 -5.96
N ILE A 136 -12.27 11.06 -7.22
CA ILE A 136 -11.39 11.11 -8.39
C ILE A 136 -10.57 12.39 -8.39
N ALA A 137 -11.20 13.54 -8.12
CA ALA A 137 -10.50 14.84 -8.06
C ALA A 137 -9.38 14.85 -6.99
N LYS A 138 -9.62 14.23 -5.84
CA LYS A 138 -8.61 14.09 -4.78
C LYS A 138 -7.45 13.16 -5.18
N ILE A 139 -7.73 12.05 -5.85
CA ILE A 139 -6.69 11.17 -6.40
C ILE A 139 -5.89 11.90 -7.50
N ASP A 140 -6.55 12.67 -8.38
CA ASP A 140 -5.88 13.41 -9.44
C ASP A 140 -4.96 14.51 -8.91
N ALA A 141 -5.28 15.09 -7.77
CA ALA A 141 -4.47 16.12 -7.13
C ALA A 141 -3.13 15.61 -6.55
N VAL A 142 -3.00 14.31 -6.26
CA VAL A 142 -1.78 13.73 -5.68
C VAL A 142 -0.58 13.92 -6.62
N GLN A 143 0.55 14.38 -6.09
CA GLN A 143 1.81 14.55 -6.80
C GLN A 143 2.88 13.56 -6.31
N LEU A 144 4.03 13.49 -6.98
CA LEU A 144 5.12 12.57 -6.59
C LEU A 144 5.66 12.91 -5.20
N GLU A 145 5.78 14.20 -4.88
CA GLU A 145 6.24 14.65 -3.56
C GLU A 145 5.32 14.21 -2.42
N ASP A 146 4.02 14.05 -2.70
CA ASP A 146 3.07 13.57 -1.69
C ASP A 146 3.23 12.07 -1.42
N LEU A 147 3.70 11.30 -2.42
CA LEU A 147 4.03 9.88 -2.23
C LEU A 147 5.22 9.72 -1.30
N GLU A 148 6.24 10.60 -1.40
CA GLU A 148 7.39 10.57 -0.49
C GLU A 148 6.99 10.92 0.95
N LYS A 149 6.11 11.89 1.15
CA LYS A 149 5.56 12.19 2.47
C LYS A 149 4.82 10.98 3.06
N ALA A 150 4.04 10.27 2.23
CA ALA A 150 3.34 9.06 2.66
C ALA A 150 4.32 7.93 3.02
N ARG A 151 5.35 7.68 2.19
CA ARG A 151 6.40 6.70 2.45
C ARG A 151 7.12 6.99 3.77
N THR A 152 7.61 8.21 3.92
CA THR A 152 8.34 8.65 5.11
C THR A 152 7.50 8.45 6.37
N LYS A 153 6.23 8.90 6.35
CA LYS A 153 5.31 8.71 7.48
C LYS A 153 5.12 7.24 7.87
N ILE A 154 5.02 6.36 6.87
CA ILE A 154 4.87 4.92 7.09
C ILE A 154 6.16 4.34 7.70
N LEU A 155 7.32 4.61 7.12
CA LEU A 155 8.57 3.98 7.55
C LEU A 155 9.09 4.51 8.89
N GLU A 156 8.76 5.74 9.27
CA GLU A 156 9.06 6.31 10.59
C GLU A 156 8.19 5.73 11.72
N SER A 157 7.14 4.98 11.37
CA SER A 157 6.22 4.40 12.33
C SER A 157 6.73 3.08 12.93
N ASN A 158 5.96 2.53 13.87
CA ASN A 158 6.29 1.25 14.48
C ASN A 158 6.07 0.10 13.49
N LEU A 159 7.11 -0.75 13.34
CA LEU A 159 7.02 -1.98 12.58
C LEU A 159 6.43 -3.11 13.43
N THR A 160 5.45 -3.79 12.88
CA THR A 160 4.91 -5.07 13.38
C THR A 160 5.17 -6.15 12.34
N VAL A 161 5.65 -7.30 12.76
CA VAL A 161 5.89 -8.46 11.89
C VAL A 161 5.00 -9.61 12.32
N SER A 162 4.23 -10.18 11.39
CA SER A 162 3.46 -11.39 11.59
C SER A 162 3.83 -12.43 10.54
N SER A 163 4.00 -13.68 10.95
CA SER A 163 4.35 -14.76 10.05
C SER A 163 3.71 -16.07 10.48
N ILE A 164 3.36 -16.90 9.50
CA ILE A 164 2.83 -18.27 9.72
C ILE A 164 3.63 -19.20 8.83
N GLY A 165 4.19 -20.27 9.44
CA GLY A 165 4.99 -21.28 8.78
C GLY A 165 6.35 -21.51 9.44
N PRO A 166 7.28 -22.21 8.77
CA PRO A 166 8.66 -22.36 9.23
C PRO A 166 9.39 -21.01 9.19
N ILE A 167 9.77 -20.50 10.37
CA ILE A 167 10.32 -19.14 10.54
C ILE A 167 11.80 -19.13 10.95
N GLU A 168 12.50 -20.27 10.90
CA GLU A 168 13.89 -20.39 11.33
C GLU A 168 14.84 -19.45 10.57
N ASN A 169 14.48 -19.13 9.31
CA ASN A 169 15.24 -18.23 8.46
C ASN A 169 14.70 -16.79 8.44
N LEU A 170 13.67 -16.48 9.22
CA LEU A 170 13.14 -15.14 9.32
C LEU A 170 14.04 -14.30 10.23
N GLU A 171 14.41 -13.10 9.76
CA GLU A 171 15.14 -12.14 10.57
C GLU A 171 14.30 -11.66 11.76
N THR A 172 14.95 -11.26 12.84
CA THR A 172 14.29 -10.65 13.99
C THR A 172 13.68 -9.30 13.61
N VAL A 173 12.63 -8.90 14.32
CA VAL A 173 11.97 -7.58 14.10
C VAL A 173 12.99 -6.44 14.19
N ASP A 174 13.90 -6.49 15.16
CA ASP A 174 14.96 -5.47 15.32
C ASP A 174 15.95 -5.43 14.13
N SER A 175 16.22 -6.58 13.52
CA SER A 175 17.04 -6.65 12.31
C SER A 175 16.33 -6.01 11.13
N ILE A 176 15.06 -6.34 10.93
CA ILE A 176 14.23 -5.77 9.86
C ILE A 176 14.08 -4.25 10.05
N LYS A 177 13.84 -3.79 11.28
CA LYS A 177 13.73 -2.37 11.60
C LYS A 177 15.00 -1.60 11.26
N ARG A 178 16.18 -2.16 11.57
CA ARG A 178 17.47 -1.55 11.20
C ARG A 178 17.72 -1.46 9.71
N ARG A 179 17.09 -2.32 8.91
CA ARG A 179 17.15 -2.25 7.44
C ARG A 179 16.28 -1.13 6.87
N LEU A 180 15.24 -0.74 7.60
CA LEU A 180 14.27 0.28 7.20
C LEU A 180 14.61 1.69 7.70
N SER A 181 15.63 1.83 8.55
CA SER A 181 16.13 3.10 9.12
C SER A 181 17.31 3.71 8.28
#